data_4eb30154f04a3808ffed20020fee558f
#
_entry.id   4eb30154f04a3808ffed20020fee558f
#
_cell.length_a   1.000
_cell.length_b   1.000
_cell.length_c   1.000
_cell.angle_alpha   90.00
_cell.angle_beta   90.00
_cell.angle_gamma   90.00
#
_symmetry.space_group_name_H-M   'P 1'
#
loop_
_entity.id
_entity.type
_entity.pdbx_description
1 polymer ?
#
loop_
_entity_poly.entity_id
_entity_poly.type
_entity_poly.pdbx_seq_one_letter_code
_entity_poly.pdbx_strand_id
1 'polypeptide(L)' 'MATGKLKWWSNDKGYGFITPDIKGKDIFLHVSELEKADLRELVEDGPLSYDIAEHRGKKTAVNVKRLDEQAEK' A
#
# COMPACT_ATOMS: atom_id res chain seq x y z
N MET A 1 0.50 -4.18 -12.47
CA MET A 1 0.60 -4.37 -11.04
C MET A 1 1.94 -3.88 -10.55
N ALA A 2 1.95 -3.13 -9.50
CA ALA A 2 3.20 -2.59 -8.97
C ALA A 2 3.51 -3.21 -7.62
N THR A 3 4.75 -3.12 -7.20
CA THR A 3 5.14 -3.62 -5.89
C THR A 3 5.97 -2.57 -5.19
N GLY A 4 5.99 -2.64 -3.89
CA GLY A 4 6.78 -1.72 -3.08
C GLY A 4 6.73 -2.16 -1.63
N LYS A 5 7.22 -1.31 -0.76
CA LYS A 5 7.24 -1.59 0.66
C LYS A 5 6.57 -0.47 1.42
N LEU A 6 5.89 -0.81 2.49
CA LEU A 6 5.23 0.19 3.31
C LEU A 6 6.30 1.06 3.98
N LYS A 7 6.25 2.35 3.72
CA LYS A 7 7.21 3.26 4.30
C LYS A 7 6.79 3.61 5.73
N TRP A 8 5.54 3.98 5.94
CA TRP A 8 5.01 4.20 7.27
C TRP A 8 3.49 4.25 7.20
N TRP A 9 2.87 4.07 8.32
CA TRP A 9 1.41 4.05 8.41
C TRP A 9 0.97 4.77 9.67
N SER A 10 -0.06 5.58 9.58
CA SER A 10 -0.60 6.28 10.72
C SER A 10 -2.01 5.77 10.99
N ASN A 11 -2.19 5.10 12.11
CA ASN A 11 -3.51 4.62 12.49
C ASN A 11 -4.42 5.77 12.86
N ASP A 12 -3.88 6.81 13.41
CA ASP A 12 -4.69 7.96 13.82
C ASP A 12 -5.26 8.68 12.62
N LYS A 13 -4.50 8.83 11.58
CA LYS A 13 -4.93 9.58 10.41
C LYS A 13 -5.55 8.70 9.35
N GLY A 14 -5.33 7.41 9.41
CA GLY A 14 -5.93 6.49 8.46
C GLY A 14 -5.27 6.48 7.10
N TYR A 15 -3.95 6.76 7.04
CA TYR A 15 -3.25 6.68 5.76
C TYR A 15 -1.75 6.48 5.99
N GLY A 16 -1.08 6.18 4.93
CA GLY A 16 0.37 6.02 4.95
C GLY A 16 0.93 6.12 3.56
N PHE A 17 2.17 5.73 3.39
CA PHE A 17 2.84 5.81 2.11
C PHE A 17 3.62 4.53 1.83
N ILE A 18 3.72 4.20 0.56
CA ILE A 18 4.45 3.04 0.09
C ILE A 18 5.63 3.54 -0.72
N THR A 19 6.81 2.96 -0.47
CA THR A 19 7.99 3.25 -1.27
C THR A 19 8.01 2.25 -2.41
N PRO A 20 7.84 2.68 -3.66
CA PRO A 20 7.78 1.73 -4.77
C PRO A 20 9.14 1.08 -5.00
N ASP A 21 9.11 -0.18 -5.46
CA ASP A 21 10.35 -0.89 -5.76
C ASP A 21 11.03 -0.27 -6.97
N ILE A 22 10.24 0.28 -7.89
CA ILE A 22 10.78 0.97 -9.04
C ILE A 22 10.94 2.42 -8.67
N LYS A 23 12.01 3.05 -9.12
CA LYS A 23 12.25 4.42 -8.80
C LYS A 23 11.04 5.27 -8.99
N GLY A 24 10.72 6.14 -8.07
CA GLY A 24 9.58 7.01 -8.19
C GLY A 24 9.23 7.62 -6.85
N LYS A 25 8.15 8.40 -6.84
CA LYS A 25 7.72 9.06 -5.63
C LYS A 25 6.89 8.10 -4.80
N ASP A 26 6.81 8.38 -3.51
CA ASP A 26 5.99 7.58 -2.61
C ASP A 26 4.55 7.54 -3.09
N ILE A 27 3.91 6.43 -2.85
CA ILE A 27 2.53 6.20 -3.27
C ILE A 27 1.63 6.31 -2.05
N PHE A 28 0.59 7.12 -2.14
CA PHE A 28 -0.33 7.32 -1.02
C PHE A 28 -1.20 6.07 -0.83
N LEU A 29 -1.40 5.67 0.41
CA LEU A 29 -2.25 4.53 0.74
C LEU A 29 -3.26 4.95 1.79
N HIS A 30 -4.55 4.82 1.50
CA HIS A 30 -5.60 5.22 2.42
C HIS A 30 -6.23 3.97 3.07
N VAL A 31 -6.73 4.14 4.29
CA VAL A 31 -7.29 3.02 5.03
C VAL A 31 -8.45 2.36 4.30
N SER A 32 -9.19 3.11 3.50
CA SER A 32 -10.32 2.53 2.78
C SER A 32 -9.86 1.42 1.84
N GLU A 33 -8.64 1.51 1.30
CA GLU A 33 -8.14 0.46 0.43
C GLU A 33 -7.79 -0.79 1.23
N LEU A 34 -7.37 -0.61 2.48
CA LEU A 34 -7.09 -1.74 3.33
C LEU A 34 -8.38 -2.46 3.70
N GLU A 35 -9.44 -1.71 3.91
CA GLU A 35 -10.73 -2.30 4.24
C GLU A 35 -11.27 -3.09 3.05
N LYS A 36 -11.12 -2.57 1.85
CA LYS A 36 -11.57 -3.27 0.66
C LYS A 36 -10.80 -4.57 0.47
N ALA A 37 -9.52 -4.56 0.83
CA ALA A 37 -8.68 -5.74 0.67
C ALA A 37 -8.72 -6.66 1.88
N ASP A 38 -9.50 -6.29 2.90
CA ASP A 38 -9.61 -7.06 4.13
C ASP A 38 -8.26 -7.20 4.82
N LEU A 39 -7.43 -6.18 4.74
CA LEU A 39 -6.14 -6.16 5.42
C LEU A 39 -6.30 -5.42 6.74
N ARG A 40 -5.86 -6.02 7.82
CA ARG A 40 -6.03 -5.43 9.12
C ARG A 40 -4.76 -4.90 9.71
N GLU A 41 -3.63 -5.45 9.31
CA GLU A 41 -2.37 -5.03 9.85
C GLU A 41 -1.36 -4.87 8.75
N LEU A 42 -0.56 -3.85 8.83
CA LEU A 42 0.54 -3.64 7.92
C LEU A 42 1.82 -3.57 8.73
N VAL A 43 2.88 -4.10 8.16
CA VAL A 43 4.18 -4.11 8.81
C VAL A 43 5.07 -3.12 8.07
N GLU A 44 5.77 -2.27 8.81
CA GLU A 44 6.70 -1.34 8.21
C GLU A 44 7.73 -2.10 7.40
N ASP A 45 8.04 -1.60 6.22
CA ASP A 45 8.94 -2.26 5.29
C ASP A 45 8.39 -3.58 4.76
N GLY A 46 7.13 -3.91 5.06
CA GLY A 46 6.53 -5.14 4.53
C GLY A 46 6.22 -4.99 3.05
N PRO A 47 6.47 -6.03 2.25
CA PRO A 47 6.24 -5.94 0.81
C PRO A 47 4.75 -5.96 0.48
N LEU A 48 4.38 -5.12 -0.48
CA LEU A 48 2.98 -5.01 -0.90
C LEU A 48 2.91 -5.00 -2.42
N SER A 49 1.81 -5.51 -2.95
CA SER A 49 1.53 -5.33 -4.36
C SER A 49 0.28 -4.48 -4.47
N TYR A 50 0.19 -3.70 -5.51
CA TYR A 50 -0.92 -2.78 -5.66
C TYR A 50 -1.00 -2.28 -7.08
N ASP A 51 -2.11 -1.64 -7.42
CA ASP A 51 -2.23 -0.94 -8.68
C ASP A 51 -2.14 0.54 -8.37
N ILE A 52 -1.74 1.33 -9.34
CA ILE A 52 -1.61 2.76 -9.15
C ILE A 52 -2.77 3.46 -9.84
N ALA A 53 -3.49 4.26 -9.06
CA ALA A 53 -4.56 5.08 -9.62
C ALA A 53 -4.15 6.53 -9.42
N GLU A 54 -4.43 7.37 -10.42
CA GLU A 54 -4.13 8.76 -10.31
C GLU A 54 -5.39 9.53 -10.02
N HIS A 55 -5.34 10.41 -9.05
CA HIS A 55 -6.49 11.21 -8.69
C HIS A 55 -5.99 12.61 -8.38
N ARG A 56 -6.39 13.56 -9.20
CA ARG A 56 -5.97 14.96 -9.04
C ARG A 56 -4.46 15.10 -9.03
N GLY A 57 -3.80 14.35 -9.88
CA GLY A 57 -2.35 14.44 -9.99
C GLY A 57 -1.58 13.68 -8.95
N LYS A 58 -2.27 12.96 -8.05
CA LYS A 58 -1.59 12.18 -7.02
C LYS A 58 -1.73 10.71 -7.31
N LYS A 59 -0.68 9.96 -7.09
CA LYS A 59 -0.70 8.53 -7.29
C LYS A 59 -1.11 7.85 -5.99
N THR A 60 -2.10 6.98 -6.08
CA THR A 60 -2.67 6.31 -4.92
C THR A 60 -2.66 4.81 -5.16
N ALA A 61 -2.33 4.04 -4.13
CA ALA A 61 -2.36 2.58 -4.25
C ALA A 61 -3.78 2.09 -4.12
N VAL A 62 -4.18 1.19 -5.02
CA VAL A 62 -5.49 0.55 -4.97
C VAL A 62 -5.27 -0.94 -5.15
N ASN A 63 -6.25 -1.74 -4.80
CA ASN A 63 -6.17 -3.21 -4.91
C ASN A 63 -4.91 -3.74 -4.22
N VAL A 64 -4.67 -3.26 -3.00
CA VAL A 64 -3.45 -3.57 -2.26
C VAL A 64 -3.49 -4.99 -1.72
N LYS A 65 -2.37 -5.69 -1.79
CA LYS A 65 -2.24 -7.02 -1.22
C LYS A 65 -0.90 -7.15 -0.54
N ARG A 66 -0.85 -7.92 0.52
CA ARG A 66 0.41 -8.17 1.22
C ARG A 66 1.09 -9.35 0.57
N LEU A 67 2.32 -9.15 0.17
CA LEU A 67 3.08 -10.21 -0.48
C LEU A 67 3.64 -11.21 0.51
N ASP A 68 3.89 -10.77 1.73
CA ASP A 68 4.48 -11.65 2.72
C ASP A 68 3.47 -12.62 3.32
N GLU A 69 2.18 -12.51 2.99
CA GLU A 69 1.21 -13.43 3.50
C GLU A 69 0.81 -14.50 2.57
N GLN A 70 1.17 -14.42 1.34
CA GLN A 70 0.68 -15.36 0.40
C GLN A 70 1.06 -16.75 0.65
N ALA A 71 2.05 -16.97 1.40
CA ALA A 71 2.49 -18.30 1.66
C ALA A 71 1.52 -19.06 2.49
N GLU A 72 0.64 -18.44 3.11
CA GLU A 72 -0.21 -19.14 3.94
C GLU A 72 -1.13 -19.81 3.26
N LYS A 73 -1.33 -20.23 3.04
CA LYS A 73 -2.24 -20.79 2.46
C LYS A 73 -2.18 -21.38 1.89
#